data_367958b65d5c3fe0d98dc20b54d1937d
#
_entry.id   367958b65d5c3fe0d98dc20b54d1937d
#
_cell.length_a   1.000
_cell.length_b   1.000
_cell.length_c   1.000
_cell.angle_alpha   90.00
_cell.angle_beta   90.00
_cell.angle_gamma   90.00
#
_symmetry.space_group_name_H-M   'P 1'
#
loop_
_entity.id
_entity.type
_entity.pdbx_description
1 polymer ?
#
loop_
_entity_poly.entity_id
_entity_poly.type
_entity_poly.pdbx_seq_one_letter_code
_entity_poly.pdbx_strand_id
1 'polypeptide(L)'
;MGNIKKIAFGTDHAAAEVRDTVRKYLQDLGYNVEDFGFCGQGSCDYPDFAIQVAKTVANKEADKGVLICGTGIGMCIAANKVKGVIAAVCWNEDTARLASQHNCADVLCLGSRTATVSEICHMIKTFLDTSFEERHKKRINKIKEIEKREYR
;
A
#
# COMPACT_ATOMS: atom_id res chain seq x y z
N MET A 1 9.59 1.80 17.28
CA MET A 1 8.60 1.75 16.20
C MET A 1 7.23 2.06 16.75
N GLY A 2 6.50 3.00 16.14
CA GLY A 2 5.10 3.22 16.47
C GLY A 2 4.31 1.96 16.11
N ASN A 3 3.40 1.57 17.00
CA ASN A 3 2.50 0.45 16.75
C ASN A 3 1.54 0.85 15.61
N ILE A 4 1.56 0.16 14.47
CA ILE A 4 0.62 0.40 13.36
C ILE A 4 -0.78 0.14 13.90
N LYS A 5 -1.67 1.12 13.78
CA LYS A 5 -3.05 1.05 14.29
C LYS A 5 -4.08 1.26 13.21
N LYS A 6 -3.78 2.13 12.24
CA LYS A 6 -4.72 2.53 11.20
C LYS A 6 -4.14 2.27 9.81
N ILE A 7 -4.95 1.60 8.97
CA ILE A 7 -4.63 1.27 7.58
C ILE A 7 -5.60 2.01 6.66
N ALA A 8 -5.06 2.76 5.71
CA ALA A 8 -5.80 3.27 4.57
C ALA A 8 -5.87 2.17 3.50
N PHE A 9 -7.08 1.77 3.11
CA PHE A 9 -7.32 0.67 2.18
C PHE A 9 -8.04 1.15 0.94
N GLY A 10 -7.58 0.75 -0.23
CA GLY A 10 -8.21 1.13 -1.49
C GLY A 10 -8.16 0.01 -2.52
N THR A 11 -9.26 -0.16 -3.26
CA THR A 11 -9.38 -1.13 -4.34
C THR A 11 -10.10 -0.51 -5.54
N ASP A 12 -9.85 -1.03 -6.73
CA ASP A 12 -10.67 -0.78 -7.91
C ASP A 12 -11.61 -1.96 -8.21
N HIS A 13 -12.31 -1.90 -9.34
CA HIS A 13 -13.25 -2.94 -9.76
C HIS A 13 -12.60 -4.32 -9.98
N ALA A 14 -11.31 -4.36 -10.36
CA ALA A 14 -10.61 -5.63 -10.59
C ALA A 14 -10.34 -6.40 -9.29
N ALA A 15 -10.37 -5.73 -8.15
CA ALA A 15 -10.18 -6.33 -6.83
C ALA A 15 -11.50 -6.59 -6.07
N ALA A 16 -12.66 -6.43 -6.72
CA ALA A 16 -13.97 -6.55 -6.08
C ALA A 16 -14.17 -7.88 -5.35
N GLU A 17 -13.71 -8.99 -5.93
CA GLU A 17 -13.87 -10.33 -5.34
C GLU A 17 -13.03 -10.56 -4.08
N VAL A 18 -11.86 -9.90 -3.97
CA VAL A 18 -10.95 -10.08 -2.83
C VAL A 18 -11.12 -9.01 -1.75
N ARG A 19 -11.74 -7.89 -2.09
CA ARG A 19 -11.84 -6.69 -1.27
C ARG A 19 -12.37 -6.94 0.14
N ASP A 20 -13.56 -7.52 0.24
CA ASP A 20 -14.23 -7.69 1.54
C ASP A 20 -13.49 -8.69 2.44
N THR A 21 -12.92 -9.75 1.84
CA THR A 21 -12.09 -10.72 2.56
C THR A 21 -10.83 -10.06 3.12
N VAL A 22 -10.14 -9.26 2.31
CA VAL A 22 -8.91 -8.55 2.76
C VAL A 22 -9.23 -7.49 3.80
N ARG A 23 -10.29 -6.72 3.63
CA ARG A 23 -10.72 -5.73 4.62
C ARG A 23 -11.01 -6.41 5.97
N LYS A 24 -11.80 -7.50 5.94
CA LYS A 24 -12.09 -8.27 7.16
C LYS A 24 -10.82 -8.82 7.78
N TYR A 25 -9.91 -9.36 7.00
CA TYR A 25 -8.64 -9.87 7.49
C TYR A 25 -7.82 -8.79 8.25
N LEU A 26 -7.73 -7.59 7.70
CA LEU A 26 -7.07 -6.47 8.37
C LEU A 26 -7.76 -6.11 9.69
N GLN A 27 -9.10 -6.10 9.73
CA GLN A 27 -9.88 -5.85 10.95
C GLN A 27 -9.67 -6.96 11.99
N ASP A 28 -9.65 -8.22 11.58
CA ASP A 28 -9.40 -9.37 12.44
C ASP A 28 -7.97 -9.36 13.04
N LEU A 29 -7.00 -8.76 12.35
CA LEU A 29 -5.67 -8.48 12.88
C LEU A 29 -5.63 -7.30 13.89
N GLY A 30 -6.76 -6.63 14.10
CA GLY A 30 -6.90 -5.53 15.07
C GLY A 30 -6.63 -4.14 14.51
N TYR A 31 -6.50 -3.97 13.19
CA TYR A 31 -6.31 -2.67 12.58
C TYR A 31 -7.64 -1.90 12.41
N ASN A 32 -7.59 -0.59 12.61
CA ASN A 32 -8.65 0.31 12.16
C ASN A 32 -8.47 0.54 10.65
N VAL A 33 -9.44 0.12 9.85
CA VAL A 33 -9.37 0.19 8.38
C VAL A 33 -10.25 1.32 7.87
N GLU A 34 -9.62 2.32 7.26
CA GLU A 34 -10.30 3.35 6.49
C GLU A 34 -10.33 2.94 5.01
N ASP A 35 -11.52 2.64 4.52
CA ASP A 35 -11.74 2.06 3.21
C ASP A 35 -12.18 3.12 2.20
N PHE A 36 -11.35 3.37 1.18
CA PHE A 36 -11.58 4.35 0.12
C PHE A 36 -12.06 3.74 -1.19
N GLY A 37 -12.18 2.44 -1.27
CA GLY A 37 -12.31 1.79 -2.56
C GLY A 37 -13.50 0.86 -2.74
N PHE A 38 -14.52 1.36 -3.40
CA PHE A 38 -15.47 0.56 -4.16
C PHE A 38 -16.25 1.44 -5.13
N CYS A 39 -16.27 1.08 -6.42
CA CYS A 39 -16.94 1.84 -7.46
C CYS A 39 -18.33 1.26 -7.88
N GLY A 40 -18.93 0.41 -7.06
CA GLY A 40 -20.22 -0.20 -7.37
C GLY A 40 -20.14 -1.17 -8.55
N GLN A 41 -21.20 -1.22 -9.35
CA GLN A 41 -21.25 -2.01 -10.58
C GLN A 41 -20.67 -1.19 -11.73
N GLY A 42 -19.54 -1.63 -12.28
CA GLY A 42 -18.90 -0.99 -13.42
C GLY A 42 -17.39 -0.87 -13.30
N SER A 43 -16.77 -0.29 -14.31
CA SER A 43 -15.33 0.03 -14.31
C SER A 43 -15.10 1.35 -13.59
N CYS A 44 -14.03 1.44 -12.85
CA CYS A 44 -13.57 2.68 -12.23
C CYS A 44 -12.06 2.86 -12.40
N ASP A 45 -11.62 4.09 -12.30
CA ASP A 45 -10.23 4.45 -12.52
C ASP A 45 -9.44 4.27 -11.22
N TYR A 46 -8.51 3.33 -11.22
CA TYR A 46 -7.68 3.00 -10.06
C TYR A 46 -6.91 4.20 -9.47
N PRO A 47 -6.49 5.24 -10.24
CA PRO A 47 -5.79 6.37 -9.66
C PRO A 47 -6.61 7.15 -8.64
N ASP A 48 -7.94 7.20 -8.80
CA ASP A 48 -8.83 7.93 -7.89
C ASP A 48 -8.80 7.35 -6.47
N PHE A 49 -8.63 6.04 -6.34
CA PHE A 49 -8.49 5.35 -5.05
C PHE A 49 -7.06 5.43 -4.53
N ALA A 50 -6.08 5.25 -5.43
CA ALA A 50 -4.66 5.29 -5.07
C ALA A 50 -4.27 6.65 -4.47
N ILE A 51 -4.76 7.77 -5.05
CA ILE A 51 -4.45 9.10 -4.54
C ILE A 51 -5.06 9.38 -3.16
N GLN A 52 -6.25 8.85 -2.88
CA GLN A 52 -6.89 9.03 -1.56
C GLN A 52 -6.09 8.29 -0.47
N VAL A 53 -5.76 7.02 -0.69
CA VAL A 53 -4.93 6.24 0.24
C VAL A 53 -3.56 6.90 0.44
N ALA A 54 -2.90 7.28 -0.65
CA ALA A 54 -1.58 7.89 -0.58
C ALA A 54 -1.59 9.23 0.19
N LYS A 55 -2.59 10.10 -0.03
CA LYS A 55 -2.73 11.36 0.71
C LYS A 55 -2.99 11.13 2.20
N THR A 56 -3.85 10.18 2.55
CA THR A 56 -4.14 9.82 3.94
C THR A 56 -2.88 9.36 4.67
N VAL A 57 -2.04 8.57 4.00
CA VAL A 57 -0.74 8.13 4.56
C VAL A 57 0.26 9.30 4.61
N ALA A 58 0.37 10.12 3.57
CA ALA A 58 1.25 11.28 3.54
C ALA A 58 0.95 12.29 4.66
N ASN A 59 -0.35 12.51 4.94
CA ASN A 59 -0.84 13.41 5.99
C ASN A 59 -0.73 12.81 7.40
N LYS A 60 -0.28 11.55 7.54
CA LYS A 60 -0.22 10.84 8.83
C LYS A 60 -1.60 10.58 9.45
N GLU A 61 -2.64 10.56 8.64
CA GLU A 61 -4.00 10.18 9.04
C GLU A 61 -4.19 8.66 9.08
N ALA A 62 -3.30 7.90 8.40
CA ALA A 62 -3.11 6.46 8.54
C ALA A 62 -1.62 6.13 8.63
N ASP A 63 -1.30 5.01 9.26
CA ASP A 63 0.09 4.58 9.48
C ASP A 63 0.69 3.91 8.24
N LYS A 64 -0.12 3.14 7.51
CA LYS A 64 0.23 2.44 6.28
C LYS A 64 -0.94 2.42 5.31
N GLY A 65 -0.63 2.20 4.03
CA GLY A 65 -1.62 2.01 2.96
C GLY A 65 -1.55 0.61 2.35
N VAL A 66 -2.70 0.10 1.95
CA VAL A 66 -2.84 -1.12 1.13
C VAL A 66 -3.71 -0.81 -0.07
N LEU A 67 -3.21 -1.06 -1.26
CA LEU A 67 -3.87 -0.82 -2.54
C LEU A 67 -3.92 -2.11 -3.36
N ILE A 68 -5.10 -2.45 -3.90
CA ILE A 68 -5.27 -3.64 -4.73
C ILE A 68 -6.03 -3.28 -6.02
N CYS A 69 -5.42 -3.59 -7.15
CA CYS A 69 -6.08 -3.59 -8.46
C CYS A 69 -5.79 -4.89 -9.20
N GLY A 70 -5.92 -4.94 -10.51
CA GLY A 70 -5.63 -6.15 -11.28
C GLY A 70 -4.20 -6.67 -11.14
N THR A 71 -3.21 -5.77 -11.16
CA THR A 71 -1.77 -6.11 -11.10
C THR A 71 -1.01 -5.40 -9.98
N GLY A 72 -1.59 -4.38 -9.36
CA GLY A 72 -0.92 -3.49 -8.40
C GLY A 72 -0.03 -2.42 -9.05
N ILE A 73 0.34 -2.57 -10.32
CA ILE A 73 1.31 -1.70 -11.00
C ILE A 73 0.79 -0.26 -11.10
N GLY A 74 -0.40 -0.08 -11.65
CA GLY A 74 -0.98 1.25 -11.85
C GLY A 74 -1.23 1.99 -10.53
N MET A 75 -1.72 1.30 -9.52
CA MET A 75 -1.90 1.84 -8.17
C MET A 75 -0.56 2.29 -7.55
N CYS A 76 0.49 1.50 -7.74
CA CYS A 76 1.84 1.84 -7.26
C CYS A 76 2.37 3.10 -7.95
N ILE A 77 2.22 3.20 -9.28
CA ILE A 77 2.63 4.39 -10.04
C ILE A 77 1.88 5.64 -9.55
N ALA A 78 0.55 5.53 -9.41
CA ALA A 78 -0.28 6.65 -8.96
C ALA A 78 0.05 7.09 -7.52
N ALA A 79 0.19 6.16 -6.58
CA ALA A 79 0.53 6.45 -5.19
C ALA A 79 1.88 7.16 -5.06
N ASN A 80 2.89 6.77 -5.85
CA ASN A 80 4.21 7.41 -5.86
C ASN A 80 4.21 8.82 -6.46
N LYS A 81 3.10 9.29 -7.07
CA LYS A 81 2.94 10.69 -7.49
C LYS A 81 2.55 11.61 -6.33
N VAL A 82 2.18 11.07 -5.18
CA VAL A 82 1.88 11.85 -3.99
C VAL A 82 3.16 12.10 -3.20
N LYS A 83 3.50 13.38 -3.00
CA LYS A 83 4.69 13.78 -2.25
C LYS A 83 4.70 13.19 -0.84
N GLY A 84 5.84 12.63 -0.44
CA GLY A 84 6.04 12.05 0.89
C GLY A 84 5.62 10.57 1.00
N VAL A 85 5.23 9.93 -0.08
CA VAL A 85 4.84 8.52 -0.11
C VAL A 85 5.87 7.68 -0.86
N ILE A 86 6.19 6.53 -0.29
CA ILE A 86 6.94 5.46 -0.96
C ILE A 86 6.00 4.26 -1.09
N ALA A 87 5.52 4.00 -2.30
CA ALA A 87 4.69 2.84 -2.61
C ALA A 87 5.49 1.77 -3.34
N ALA A 88 5.25 0.51 -3.00
CA ALA A 88 5.90 -0.64 -3.63
C ALA A 88 4.86 -1.64 -4.13
N VAL A 89 4.98 -2.08 -5.38
CA VAL A 89 4.25 -3.23 -5.90
C VAL A 89 4.99 -4.51 -5.53
N CYS A 90 4.26 -5.46 -4.94
CA CYS A 90 4.81 -6.73 -4.50
C CYS A 90 4.00 -7.89 -5.09
N TRP A 91 4.67 -9.04 -5.31
CA TRP A 91 4.09 -10.23 -5.95
C TRP A 91 4.39 -11.52 -5.18
N ASN A 92 5.13 -11.43 -4.09
CA ASN A 92 5.37 -12.53 -3.15
C ASN A 92 5.74 -12.00 -1.77
N GLU A 93 5.82 -12.87 -0.77
CA GLU A 93 6.17 -12.52 0.60
C GLU A 93 7.55 -11.87 0.73
N ASP A 94 8.54 -12.32 -0.05
CA ASP A 94 9.89 -11.77 0.00
C ASP A 94 9.92 -10.31 -0.45
N THR A 95 9.24 -9.99 -1.56
CA THR A 95 9.16 -8.60 -2.02
C THR A 95 8.37 -7.72 -1.06
N ALA A 96 7.31 -8.23 -0.44
CA ALA A 96 6.55 -7.50 0.59
C ALA A 96 7.40 -7.23 1.84
N ARG A 97 8.18 -8.22 2.29
CA ARG A 97 9.14 -8.06 3.39
C ARG A 97 10.20 -7.01 3.06
N LEU A 98 10.83 -7.11 1.88
CA LEU A 98 11.88 -6.20 1.45
C LEU A 98 11.37 -4.76 1.23
N ALA A 99 10.12 -4.58 0.79
CA ALA A 99 9.50 -3.27 0.67
C ALA A 99 9.49 -2.51 2.00
N SER A 100 9.16 -3.18 3.11
CA SER A 100 9.28 -2.59 4.46
C SER A 100 10.72 -2.51 4.93
N GLN A 101 11.44 -3.63 4.90
CA GLN A 101 12.75 -3.78 5.51
C GLN A 101 13.83 -2.88 4.88
N HIS A 102 13.86 -2.80 3.55
CA HIS A 102 14.90 -2.09 2.81
C HIS A 102 14.45 -0.72 2.29
N ASN A 103 13.18 -0.59 1.93
CA ASN A 103 12.67 0.59 1.24
C ASN A 103 11.80 1.49 2.11
N CYS A 104 11.49 1.08 3.34
CA CYS A 104 10.61 1.85 4.24
C CYS A 104 9.30 2.22 3.55
N ALA A 105 8.74 1.30 2.74
CA ALA A 105 7.53 1.58 1.98
C ALA A 105 6.36 1.92 2.91
N ASP A 106 5.62 2.95 2.53
CA ASP A 106 4.44 3.43 3.25
C ASP A 106 3.18 2.76 2.75
N VAL A 107 3.15 2.39 1.46
CA VAL A 107 1.99 1.80 0.77
C VAL A 107 2.40 0.52 0.05
N LEU A 108 1.68 -0.56 0.33
CA LEU A 108 1.80 -1.84 -0.35
C LEU A 108 0.76 -1.91 -1.48
N CYS A 109 1.21 -2.23 -2.70
CA CYS A 109 0.35 -2.41 -3.86
C CYS A 109 0.38 -3.85 -4.35
N LEU A 110 -0.79 -4.46 -4.54
CA LEU A 110 -0.96 -5.87 -4.86
C LEU A 110 -1.90 -6.08 -6.05
N GLY A 111 -1.75 -7.22 -6.72
CA GLY A 111 -2.56 -7.61 -7.86
C GLY A 111 -3.52 -8.75 -7.55
N SER A 112 -4.83 -8.53 -7.74
CA SER A 112 -5.85 -9.56 -7.58
C SER A 112 -5.83 -10.63 -8.68
N ARG A 113 -5.21 -10.33 -9.82
CA ARG A 113 -5.06 -11.27 -10.95
C ARG A 113 -3.73 -12.04 -10.90
N THR A 114 -2.80 -11.61 -10.07
CA THR A 114 -1.44 -12.16 -9.99
C THR A 114 -1.17 -12.93 -8.71
N ALA A 115 -2.11 -12.92 -7.76
CA ALA A 115 -2.02 -13.62 -6.49
C ALA A 115 -3.41 -14.05 -6.01
N THR A 116 -3.47 -15.17 -5.31
CA THR A 116 -4.67 -15.62 -4.61
C THR A 116 -4.95 -14.73 -3.39
N VAL A 117 -6.19 -14.74 -2.90
CA VAL A 117 -6.55 -13.97 -1.70
C VAL A 117 -5.70 -14.37 -0.48
N SER A 118 -5.35 -15.65 -0.35
CA SER A 118 -4.48 -16.14 0.72
C SER A 118 -3.06 -15.55 0.61
N GLU A 119 -2.48 -15.54 -0.57
CA GLU A 119 -1.17 -14.93 -0.82
C GLU A 119 -1.18 -13.42 -0.57
N ILE A 120 -2.26 -12.73 -0.98
CA ILE A 120 -2.47 -11.30 -0.69
C ILE A 120 -2.46 -11.06 0.82
N CYS A 121 -3.21 -11.83 1.60
CA CYS A 121 -3.24 -11.71 3.05
C CYS A 121 -1.86 -11.97 3.69
N HIS A 122 -1.12 -12.97 3.22
CA HIS A 122 0.24 -13.25 3.70
C HIS A 122 1.20 -12.10 3.39
N MET A 123 1.17 -11.57 2.17
CA MET A 123 1.99 -10.41 1.79
C MET A 123 1.69 -9.18 2.64
N ILE A 124 0.40 -8.91 2.90
CA ILE A 124 -0.02 -7.81 3.77
C ILE A 124 0.52 -7.99 5.19
N LYS A 125 0.34 -9.17 5.78
CA LYS A 125 0.84 -9.47 7.13
C LYS A 125 2.35 -9.29 7.20
N THR A 126 3.07 -9.89 6.27
CA THR A 126 4.53 -9.78 6.19
C THR A 126 5.00 -8.33 6.06
N PHE A 127 4.35 -7.53 5.20
CA PHE A 127 4.65 -6.11 5.05
C PHE A 127 4.44 -5.32 6.35
N LEU A 128 3.33 -5.56 7.06
CA LEU A 128 2.97 -4.83 8.28
C LEU A 128 3.82 -5.23 9.49
N ASP A 129 4.23 -6.50 9.57
CA ASP A 129 5.01 -7.03 10.69
C ASP A 129 6.53 -6.77 10.54
N THR A 130 6.97 -6.38 9.35
CA THR A 130 8.40 -6.21 9.06
C THR A 130 8.90 -4.80 9.39
N SER A 131 9.96 -4.75 10.17
CA SER A 131 10.63 -3.51 10.58
C SER A 131 11.62 -3.02 9.52
N PHE A 132 11.73 -1.69 9.38
CA PHE A 132 12.76 -1.08 8.55
C PHE A 132 14.16 -1.28 9.16
N GLU A 133 15.15 -1.59 8.30
CA GLU A 133 16.55 -1.66 8.69
C GLU A 133 17.28 -0.34 8.48
N GLU A 134 17.74 0.29 9.56
CA GLU A 134 18.39 1.61 9.56
C GLU A 134 19.61 1.70 8.60
N ARG A 135 20.31 0.60 8.29
CA ARG A 135 21.39 0.58 7.31
C ARG A 135 21.00 1.09 5.93
N HIS A 136 19.71 1.05 5.59
CA HIS A 136 19.16 1.53 4.31
C HIS A 136 18.76 3.01 4.32
N LYS A 137 18.74 3.67 5.46
CA LYS A 137 18.29 5.06 5.66
C LYS A 137 18.96 6.06 4.70
N LYS A 138 20.25 5.89 4.43
CA LYS A 138 20.98 6.74 3.47
C LYS A 138 20.33 6.73 2.07
N ARG A 139 19.85 5.56 1.61
CA ARG A 139 19.20 5.42 0.31
C ARG A 139 17.81 6.07 0.31
N ILE A 140 17.05 5.88 1.37
CA ILE A 140 15.72 6.50 1.52
C ILE A 140 15.85 8.03 1.56
N ASN A 141 16.85 8.57 2.25
CA ASN A 141 17.10 10.01 2.27
C ASN A 141 17.40 10.56 0.86
N LYS A 142 18.15 9.83 0.02
CA LYS A 142 18.40 10.22 -1.38
C LYS A 142 17.10 10.26 -2.20
N ILE A 143 16.19 9.31 -2.01
CA ILE A 143 14.88 9.33 -2.67
C ILE A 143 14.10 10.58 -2.26
N LYS A 144 14.09 10.92 -0.96
CA LYS A 144 13.44 12.14 -0.44
C LYS A 144 14.10 13.43 -0.98
N GLU A 145 15.40 13.43 -1.22
CA GLU A 145 16.10 14.55 -1.84
C GLU A 145 15.71 14.73 -3.31
N ILE A 146 15.56 13.63 -4.05
CA ILE A 146 15.03 13.66 -5.44
C ILE A 146 13.64 14.28 -5.43
N GLU A 147 12.75 13.81 -4.56
CA GLU A 147 11.40 14.34 -4.45
C GLU A 147 11.38 15.86 -4.18
N LYS A 148 12.18 16.34 -3.22
CA LYS A 148 12.28 17.77 -2.91
C LYS A 148 12.77 18.62 -4.08
N ARG A 149 13.63 18.05 -4.92
CA ARG A 149 14.20 18.76 -6.06
C ARG A 149 13.26 18.81 -7.26
N GLU A 150 12.57 17.70 -7.54
CA GLU A 150 11.74 17.53 -8.73
C GLU A 150 10.27 17.95 -8.52
N TYR A 151 9.75 17.84 -7.29
CA TYR A 151 8.38 18.24 -6.93
C TYR A 151 8.39 19.61 -6.27
N ARG A 152 8.39 20.65 -7.08
CA ARG A 152 8.30 22.04 -6.62
C ARG A 152 6.87 22.49 -6.40
#